data_245fd8e4db049c33792e685f2cc3da24
#
_entry.id   245fd8e4db049c33792e685f2cc3da24
#
_cell.length_a   1.000
_cell.length_b   1.000
_cell.length_c   1.000
_cell.angle_alpha   90.00
_cell.angle_beta   90.00
_cell.angle_gamma   90.00
#
_symmetry.space_group_name_H-M   'P 1'
#
loop_
_entity.id
_entity.type
_entity.pdbx_description
1 polymer ?
#
loop_
_entity_poly.entity_id
_entity_poly.type
_entity_poly.pdbx_seq_one_letter_code
_entity_poly.pdbx_strand_id
1 'polypeptide(L)'
;EHFQRSFEDREIVDPNGNERKINRQFYSEKKSLRDQQSNTDKRLSDSDIDSSFERSFFDNMKLTEGETIFLNESDTADWKKIPGIGSVYASRIVKYRNLLGGFVSVNQLREVYGIDDELFAKIYPYIKTDGKYTKIAVNKLEFKQLLRHPYLNYKQVKVIVDLRRRKGNISSINELALLDEFTAEDIERLNPYLQF
;
A
#
# COMPACT_ATOMS: atom_id res chain seq x y z
N GLU A 1 -17.16 -39.39 22.09
CA GLU A 1 -15.72 -39.07 22.21
C GLU A 1 -15.49 -37.69 21.66
N HIS A 2 -15.20 -36.75 22.54
CA HIS A 2 -14.93 -35.34 22.29
C HIS A 2 -13.56 -35.19 21.62
N PHE A 3 -13.53 -34.69 20.39
CA PHE A 3 -12.31 -34.24 19.74
C PHE A 3 -12.06 -32.78 20.11
N GLN A 4 -11.41 -32.59 21.24
CA GLN A 4 -10.90 -31.30 21.68
C GLN A 4 -9.56 -31.07 20.97
N ARG A 5 -9.56 -30.40 19.80
CA ARG A 5 -8.33 -29.89 19.18
C ARG A 5 -7.87 -28.70 20.01
N SER A 6 -6.80 -28.92 20.76
CA SER A 6 -5.99 -27.84 21.30
C SER A 6 -5.43 -27.01 20.15
N PHE A 7 -5.84 -25.75 20.05
CA PHE A 7 -5.13 -24.76 19.25
C PHE A 7 -3.82 -24.47 19.98
N GLU A 8 -2.76 -25.13 19.56
CA GLU A 8 -1.40 -24.73 19.90
C GLU A 8 -1.16 -23.34 19.34
N ASP A 9 -0.78 -22.41 20.22
CA ASP A 9 -0.37 -21.06 19.92
C ASP A 9 0.77 -21.07 18.90
N ARG A 10 0.46 -20.76 17.63
CA ARG A 10 1.50 -20.42 16.67
C ARG A 10 2.01 -19.05 17.04
N GLU A 11 3.22 -19.01 17.56
CA GLU A 11 3.98 -17.79 17.79
C GLU A 11 4.24 -17.09 16.44
N ILE A 12 3.38 -16.13 16.09
CA ILE A 12 3.72 -15.13 15.09
C ILE A 12 4.21 -13.93 15.90
N VAL A 13 5.50 -13.80 16.01
CA VAL A 13 6.16 -12.76 16.77
C VAL A 13 6.25 -11.50 15.93
N ASP A 14 5.48 -10.46 16.30
CA ASP A 14 5.77 -9.08 15.91
C ASP A 14 7.15 -8.69 16.47
N PRO A 15 8.03 -8.02 15.70
CA PRO A 15 9.33 -7.54 16.18
C PRO A 15 9.24 -6.68 17.45
N ASN A 16 8.06 -6.20 17.82
CA ASN A 16 7.80 -5.37 18.99
C ASN A 16 7.03 -6.08 20.13
N GLY A 17 6.73 -7.37 20.05
CA GLY A 17 6.12 -8.15 21.12
C GLY A 17 4.64 -7.88 21.42
N ASN A 18 3.91 -7.15 20.56
CA ASN A 18 2.53 -6.72 20.82
C ASN A 18 1.45 -7.76 20.48
N GLU A 19 1.67 -8.73 19.61
CA GLU A 19 0.63 -9.70 19.19
C GLU A 19 0.12 -10.59 20.30
N ARG A 20 0.95 -10.97 21.26
CA ARG A 20 0.50 -11.78 22.41
C ARG A 20 -0.55 -11.07 23.27
N LYS A 21 -0.50 -9.73 23.36
CA LYS A 21 -1.48 -8.95 24.12
C LYS A 21 -2.79 -8.78 23.35
N ILE A 22 -2.70 -8.53 22.05
CA ILE A 22 -3.86 -8.32 21.16
C ILE A 22 -4.71 -9.59 21.09
N ASN A 23 -4.10 -10.75 20.87
CA ASN A 23 -4.83 -12.01 20.85
C ASN A 23 -5.53 -12.34 22.18
N ARG A 24 -4.88 -12.10 23.31
CA ARG A 24 -5.51 -12.33 24.63
C ARG A 24 -6.70 -11.40 24.87
N GLN A 25 -6.59 -10.15 24.51
CA GLN A 25 -7.67 -9.17 24.63
C GLN A 25 -8.82 -9.54 23.68
N PHE A 26 -8.54 -9.88 22.43
CA PHE A 26 -9.50 -10.34 21.44
C PHE A 26 -10.34 -11.54 21.95
N TYR A 27 -9.69 -12.59 22.47
CA TYR A 27 -10.40 -13.75 22.98
C TYR A 27 -11.12 -13.48 24.31
N SER A 28 -10.63 -12.58 25.16
CA SER A 28 -11.29 -12.22 26.42
C SER A 28 -12.55 -11.38 26.17
N GLU A 29 -12.52 -10.45 25.22
CA GLU A 29 -13.68 -9.64 24.84
C GLU A 29 -14.73 -10.46 24.09
N LYS A 30 -14.32 -11.38 23.21
CA LYS A 30 -15.21 -12.33 22.55
C LYS A 30 -15.94 -13.23 23.55
N LYS A 31 -15.26 -13.66 24.61
CA LYS A 31 -15.86 -14.43 25.71
C LYS A 31 -16.85 -13.59 26.49
N SER A 32 -16.50 -12.35 26.86
CA SER A 32 -17.36 -11.42 27.60
C SER A 32 -18.67 -11.11 26.85
N LEU A 33 -18.61 -10.93 25.52
CA LEU A 33 -19.80 -10.71 24.70
C LEU A 33 -20.72 -11.93 24.60
N ARG A 34 -20.16 -13.15 24.55
CA ARG A 34 -20.94 -14.39 24.65
C ARG A 34 -21.67 -14.52 25.97
N ASP A 35 -21.02 -14.20 27.08
CA ASP A 35 -21.58 -14.29 28.40
C ASP A 35 -22.69 -13.24 28.65
N GLN A 36 -22.63 -12.08 28.02
CA GLN A 36 -23.66 -11.03 28.06
C GLN A 36 -24.91 -11.36 27.23
N GLN A 37 -24.75 -12.14 26.16
CA GLN A 37 -25.83 -12.44 25.19
C GLN A 37 -26.69 -13.65 25.61
N SER A 38 -26.28 -14.40 26.63
CA SER A 38 -27.08 -15.52 27.16
C SER A 38 -28.41 -15.09 27.83
N ASN A 39 -28.63 -13.78 27.99
CA ASN A 39 -29.82 -13.22 28.67
C ASN A 39 -30.81 -12.49 27.72
N THR A 40 -30.64 -12.52 26.41
CA THR A 40 -31.62 -11.92 25.50
C THR A 40 -32.02 -12.89 24.37
N ASP A 41 -33.34 -13.12 24.26
CA ASP A 41 -34.01 -14.11 23.38
C ASP A 41 -33.90 -13.88 21.85
N LYS A 42 -32.82 -13.24 21.35
CA LYS A 42 -32.49 -13.18 19.92
C LYS A 42 -31.20 -13.95 19.66
N ARG A 43 -31.32 -15.22 19.26
CA ARG A 43 -30.23 -16.03 18.76
C ARG A 43 -29.72 -15.45 17.42
N LEU A 44 -28.71 -14.59 17.48
CA LEU A 44 -27.85 -14.32 16.33
C LEU A 44 -27.02 -15.57 16.05
N SER A 45 -26.81 -15.90 14.78
CA SER A 45 -25.94 -17.04 14.44
C SER A 45 -24.50 -16.76 14.87
N ASP A 46 -23.76 -17.81 15.21
CA ASP A 46 -22.32 -17.68 15.58
C ASP A 46 -21.50 -16.94 14.50
N SER A 47 -21.93 -17.02 13.23
CA SER A 47 -21.34 -16.30 12.09
C SER A 47 -21.63 -14.79 12.12
N ASP A 48 -22.79 -14.36 12.60
CA ASP A 48 -23.18 -12.95 12.65
C ASP A 48 -22.50 -12.23 13.80
N ILE A 49 -22.33 -12.92 14.93
CA ILE A 49 -21.58 -12.40 16.09
C ILE A 49 -20.11 -12.24 15.75
N ASP A 50 -19.52 -13.22 15.08
CA ASP A 50 -18.10 -13.19 14.70
C ASP A 50 -17.81 -12.04 13.72
N SER A 51 -18.65 -11.84 12.72
CA SER A 51 -18.50 -10.78 11.72
C SER A 51 -18.76 -9.37 12.26
N SER A 52 -19.66 -9.21 13.22
CA SER A 52 -19.95 -7.92 13.86
C SER A 52 -18.87 -7.51 14.85
N PHE A 53 -18.34 -8.48 15.59
CA PHE A 53 -17.22 -8.27 16.52
C PHE A 53 -15.93 -7.91 15.77
N GLU A 54 -15.61 -8.65 14.71
CA GLU A 54 -14.44 -8.34 13.88
C GLU A 54 -14.54 -6.94 13.26
N ARG A 55 -15.70 -6.54 12.74
CA ARG A 55 -15.90 -5.18 12.25
C ARG A 55 -15.68 -4.13 13.32
N SER A 56 -16.29 -4.30 14.50
CA SER A 56 -16.13 -3.37 15.62
C SER A 56 -14.67 -3.29 16.11
N PHE A 57 -13.95 -4.42 16.12
CA PHE A 57 -12.55 -4.47 16.49
C PHE A 57 -11.66 -3.72 15.48
N PHE A 58 -11.89 -3.94 14.18
CA PHE A 58 -11.14 -3.25 13.13
C PHE A 58 -11.51 -1.76 13.04
N ASP A 59 -12.74 -1.37 13.33
CA ASP A 59 -13.14 0.03 13.41
C ASP A 59 -12.48 0.77 14.57
N ASN A 60 -12.28 0.10 15.72
CA ASN A 60 -11.52 0.64 16.84
C ASN A 60 -10.00 0.77 16.59
N MET A 61 -9.49 0.14 15.53
CA MET A 61 -8.09 0.25 15.09
C MET A 61 -7.89 1.30 14.00
N LYS A 62 -8.94 2.04 13.60
CA LYS A 62 -8.83 3.10 12.60
C LYS A 62 -8.18 4.34 13.21
N LEU A 63 -7.42 5.05 12.36
CA LEU A 63 -6.84 6.34 12.71
C LEU A 63 -7.93 7.36 13.01
N THR A 64 -7.71 8.13 14.05
CA THR A 64 -8.53 9.27 14.41
C THR A 64 -8.06 10.53 13.69
N GLU A 65 -8.89 11.57 13.72
CA GLU A 65 -8.55 12.84 13.09
C GLU A 65 -7.25 13.42 13.69
N GLY A 66 -6.32 13.80 12.82
CA GLY A 66 -5.00 14.31 13.20
C GLY A 66 -3.88 13.24 13.25
N GLU A 67 -4.21 11.97 13.31
CA GLU A 67 -3.23 10.89 13.16
C GLU A 67 -2.86 10.69 11.69
N THR A 68 -1.60 10.37 11.42
CA THR A 68 -1.11 10.23 10.04
C THR A 68 -0.13 9.09 9.90
N ILE A 69 -0.08 8.53 8.69
CA ILE A 69 0.96 7.56 8.28
C ILE A 69 1.89 8.18 7.24
N PHE A 70 3.08 7.61 7.11
CA PHE A 70 4.01 7.99 6.06
C PHE A 70 3.74 7.27 4.74
N LEU A 71 3.76 8.03 3.65
CA LEU A 71 3.36 7.59 2.31
C LEU A 71 4.18 6.39 1.81
N ASN A 72 5.49 6.42 1.99
CA ASN A 72 6.40 5.40 1.46
C ASN A 72 6.87 4.37 2.49
N GLU A 73 6.81 4.67 3.79
CA GLU A 73 7.25 3.74 4.84
C GLU A 73 6.15 2.77 5.27
N SER A 74 4.88 3.18 5.17
CA SER A 74 3.74 2.42 5.67
C SER A 74 3.53 1.11 4.91
N ASP A 75 3.24 0.05 5.64
CA ASP A 75 2.90 -1.26 5.10
C ASP A 75 1.38 -1.43 4.87
N THR A 76 0.96 -2.62 4.45
CA THR A 76 -0.47 -2.90 4.24
C THR A 76 -1.30 -2.86 5.52
N ALA A 77 -0.70 -3.10 6.69
CA ALA A 77 -1.38 -3.01 7.97
C ALA A 77 -1.63 -1.55 8.36
N ASP A 78 -0.64 -0.68 8.15
CA ASP A 78 -0.78 0.76 8.39
C ASP A 78 -1.82 1.38 7.47
N TRP A 79 -1.78 1.05 6.17
CA TRP A 79 -2.78 1.54 5.22
C TRP A 79 -4.21 1.15 5.62
N LYS A 80 -4.42 -0.05 6.17
CA LYS A 80 -5.73 -0.48 6.65
C LYS A 80 -6.25 0.30 7.87
N LYS A 81 -5.39 0.99 8.60
CA LYS A 81 -5.81 1.88 9.70
C LYS A 81 -6.52 3.14 9.19
N ILE A 82 -6.32 3.55 7.93
CA ILE A 82 -7.03 4.69 7.36
C ILE A 82 -8.50 4.35 7.12
N PRO A 83 -9.46 5.21 7.57
CA PRO A 83 -10.87 5.04 7.27
C PRO A 83 -11.13 5.00 5.75
N GLY A 84 -11.86 3.97 5.27
CA GLY A 84 -12.12 3.75 3.85
C GLY A 84 -11.10 2.86 3.14
N ILE A 85 -9.94 2.59 3.72
CA ILE A 85 -8.95 1.67 3.15
C ILE A 85 -9.13 0.27 3.75
N GLY A 86 -9.49 -0.69 2.88
CA GLY A 86 -9.50 -2.11 3.18
C GLY A 86 -8.25 -2.82 2.62
N SER A 87 -8.17 -4.13 2.84
CA SER A 87 -7.02 -4.96 2.42
C SER A 87 -6.73 -4.87 0.92
N VAL A 88 -7.75 -4.73 0.08
CA VAL A 88 -7.61 -4.64 -1.38
C VAL A 88 -6.92 -3.33 -1.78
N TYR A 89 -7.37 -2.19 -1.24
CA TYR A 89 -6.76 -0.90 -1.52
C TYR A 89 -5.35 -0.81 -0.95
N ALA A 90 -5.14 -1.24 0.31
CA ALA A 90 -3.82 -1.28 0.92
C ALA A 90 -2.81 -2.07 0.08
N SER A 91 -3.21 -3.26 -0.40
CA SER A 91 -2.37 -4.08 -1.27
C SER A 91 -2.06 -3.41 -2.61
N ARG A 92 -3.05 -2.75 -3.24
CA ARG A 92 -2.85 -2.02 -4.50
C ARG A 92 -1.90 -0.83 -4.32
N ILE A 93 -2.07 -0.05 -3.25
CA ILE A 93 -1.20 1.10 -2.94
C ILE A 93 0.25 0.63 -2.78
N VAL A 94 0.49 -0.36 -1.93
CA VAL A 94 1.84 -0.88 -1.68
C VAL A 94 2.45 -1.48 -2.95
N LYS A 95 1.67 -2.21 -3.75
CA LYS A 95 2.14 -2.77 -5.02
C LYS A 95 2.51 -1.67 -6.02
N TYR A 96 1.67 -0.66 -6.18
CA TYR A 96 1.92 0.46 -7.09
C TYR A 96 3.13 1.28 -6.63
N ARG A 97 3.22 1.58 -5.33
CA ARG A 97 4.39 2.20 -4.72
C ARG A 97 5.69 1.47 -5.06
N ASN A 98 5.70 0.15 -4.92
CA ASN A 98 6.89 -0.65 -5.18
C ASN A 98 7.28 -0.67 -6.66
N LEU A 99 6.30 -0.60 -7.58
CA LEU A 99 6.56 -0.48 -9.02
C LEU A 99 7.11 0.89 -9.38
N LEU A 100 6.62 1.95 -8.71
CA LEU A 100 7.02 3.34 -8.93
C LEU A 100 8.40 3.64 -8.33
N GLY A 101 8.84 2.85 -7.35
CA GLY A 101 10.04 3.13 -6.55
C GLY A 101 9.77 4.04 -5.35
N GLY A 102 8.50 4.31 -5.05
CA GLY A 102 8.00 5.24 -4.05
C GLY A 102 7.22 6.39 -4.66
N PHE A 103 6.33 6.98 -3.90
CA PHE A 103 5.56 8.16 -4.31
C PHE A 103 6.36 9.44 -4.05
N VAL A 104 6.43 10.33 -5.00
CA VAL A 104 6.98 11.69 -4.84
C VAL A 104 5.96 12.64 -4.24
N SER A 105 4.67 12.40 -4.54
CA SER A 105 3.55 13.23 -4.09
C SER A 105 2.37 12.36 -3.67
N VAL A 106 1.60 12.82 -2.66
CA VAL A 106 0.35 12.17 -2.25
C VAL A 106 -0.65 12.11 -3.41
N ASN A 107 -0.63 13.07 -4.33
CA ASN A 107 -1.53 13.09 -5.49
C ASN A 107 -1.40 11.86 -6.39
N GLN A 108 -0.25 11.19 -6.42
CA GLN A 108 -0.04 9.96 -7.19
C GLN A 108 -0.88 8.77 -6.68
N LEU A 109 -1.47 8.85 -5.49
CA LEU A 109 -2.44 7.86 -5.04
C LEU A 109 -3.67 7.77 -5.93
N ARG A 110 -4.04 8.85 -6.64
CA ARG A 110 -5.12 8.86 -7.64
C ARG A 110 -4.86 7.95 -8.85
N GLU A 111 -3.61 7.59 -9.07
CA GLU A 111 -3.20 6.66 -10.14
C GLU A 111 -3.39 5.19 -9.73
N VAL A 112 -3.61 4.93 -8.44
CA VAL A 112 -3.84 3.58 -7.93
C VAL A 112 -5.27 3.15 -8.29
N TYR A 113 -5.40 2.02 -8.97
CA TYR A 113 -6.69 1.51 -9.43
C TYR A 113 -7.73 1.40 -8.31
N GLY A 114 -8.83 2.13 -8.49
CA GLY A 114 -9.97 2.17 -7.58
C GLY A 114 -9.91 3.30 -6.54
N ILE A 115 -8.88 4.11 -6.52
CA ILE A 115 -8.87 5.36 -5.73
C ILE A 115 -9.41 6.48 -6.63
N ASP A 116 -10.68 6.81 -6.41
CA ASP A 116 -11.33 7.97 -7.03
C ASP A 116 -11.14 9.24 -6.20
N ASP A 117 -11.64 10.36 -6.69
CA ASP A 117 -11.50 11.65 -6.03
C ASP A 117 -12.20 11.70 -4.67
N GLU A 118 -13.31 10.99 -4.50
CA GLU A 118 -14.03 10.93 -3.23
C GLU A 118 -13.21 10.17 -2.17
N LEU A 119 -12.70 9.00 -2.52
CA LEU A 119 -11.86 8.21 -1.62
C LEU A 119 -10.54 8.94 -1.35
N PHE A 120 -9.94 9.56 -2.38
CA PHE A 120 -8.73 10.35 -2.21
C PHE A 120 -8.93 11.49 -1.20
N ALA A 121 -10.00 12.28 -1.33
CA ALA A 121 -10.32 13.37 -0.39
C ALA A 121 -10.48 12.86 1.05
N LYS A 122 -11.08 11.69 1.21
CA LYS A 122 -11.26 11.01 2.51
C LYS A 122 -9.94 10.61 3.17
N ILE A 123 -9.01 10.06 2.38
CA ILE A 123 -7.76 9.49 2.92
C ILE A 123 -6.63 10.51 3.03
N TYR A 124 -6.66 11.57 2.23
CA TYR A 124 -5.61 12.60 2.16
C TYR A 124 -5.19 13.17 3.53
N PRO A 125 -6.11 13.48 4.48
CA PRO A 125 -5.75 14.04 5.78
C PRO A 125 -4.89 13.13 6.66
N TYR A 126 -4.91 11.83 6.38
CA TYR A 126 -4.18 10.80 7.15
C TYR A 126 -2.78 10.51 6.61
N ILE A 127 -2.32 11.23 5.57
CA ILE A 127 -1.09 10.86 4.85
C ILE A 127 -0.09 12.00 4.86
N LYS A 128 1.15 11.67 5.24
CA LYS A 128 2.31 12.59 5.15
C LYS A 128 3.34 12.06 4.15
N THR A 129 3.94 12.97 3.39
CA THR A 129 5.10 12.64 2.56
C THR A 129 6.35 12.51 3.43
N ASP A 130 7.17 11.50 3.10
CA ASP A 130 8.46 11.24 3.76
C ASP A 130 9.66 11.51 2.83
N GLY A 131 9.40 11.81 1.55
CA GLY A 131 10.43 12.08 0.54
C GLY A 131 11.32 10.88 0.20
N LYS A 132 10.98 9.68 0.68
CA LYS A 132 11.77 8.46 0.48
C LYS A 132 11.30 7.71 -0.76
N TYR A 133 12.00 7.92 -1.87
CA TYR A 133 11.77 7.16 -3.10
C TYR A 133 13.10 6.80 -3.77
N THR A 134 13.07 5.75 -4.58
CA THR A 134 14.25 5.20 -5.25
C THR A 134 14.26 5.64 -6.70
N LYS A 135 15.41 6.14 -7.17
CA LYS A 135 15.61 6.52 -8.56
C LYS A 135 16.01 5.33 -9.42
N ILE A 136 15.62 5.39 -10.69
CA ILE A 136 15.93 4.43 -11.73
C ILE A 136 17.26 4.82 -12.37
N ALA A 137 18.25 3.95 -12.30
CA ALA A 137 19.52 4.14 -13.00
C ALA A 137 19.36 3.85 -14.51
N VAL A 138 18.94 4.87 -15.27
CA VAL A 138 18.59 4.75 -16.71
C VAL A 138 19.69 4.10 -17.54
N ASN A 139 20.95 4.36 -17.20
CA ASN A 139 22.10 3.84 -17.94
C ASN A 139 22.48 2.39 -17.56
N LYS A 140 21.99 1.87 -16.42
CA LYS A 140 22.40 0.57 -15.89
C LYS A 140 21.32 -0.51 -16.07
N LEU A 141 20.06 -0.14 -15.96
CA LEU A 141 18.96 -1.11 -15.97
C LEU A 141 18.74 -1.68 -17.39
N GLU A 142 18.35 -2.95 -17.42
CA GLU A 142 17.97 -3.64 -18.63
C GLU A 142 16.55 -3.27 -19.10
N PHE A 143 16.23 -3.59 -20.36
CA PHE A 143 14.94 -3.33 -20.98
C PHE A 143 13.75 -3.78 -20.10
N LYS A 144 13.78 -5.02 -19.61
CA LYS A 144 12.70 -5.58 -18.78
C LYS A 144 12.55 -4.87 -17.43
N GLN A 145 13.65 -4.39 -16.87
CA GLN A 145 13.64 -3.67 -15.60
C GLN A 145 13.07 -2.26 -15.76
N LEU A 146 13.47 -1.55 -16.81
CA LEU A 146 12.90 -0.24 -17.17
C LEU A 146 11.39 -0.33 -17.42
N LEU A 147 10.95 -1.37 -18.15
CA LEU A 147 9.53 -1.57 -18.50
C LEU A 147 8.62 -1.86 -17.30
N ARG A 148 9.19 -2.19 -16.15
CA ARG A 148 8.39 -2.37 -14.90
C ARG A 148 7.90 -1.07 -14.30
N HIS A 149 8.55 0.05 -14.63
CA HIS A 149 8.16 1.34 -14.09
C HIS A 149 6.87 1.83 -14.74
N PRO A 150 5.83 2.24 -13.95
CA PRO A 150 4.50 2.58 -14.47
C PRO A 150 4.50 3.72 -15.51
N TYR A 151 5.48 4.61 -15.45
CA TYR A 151 5.60 5.76 -16.34
C TYR A 151 6.41 5.50 -17.62
N LEU A 152 6.87 4.26 -17.82
CA LEU A 152 7.61 3.90 -19.02
C LEU A 152 6.84 2.85 -19.83
N ASN A 153 6.54 3.17 -21.08
CA ASN A 153 5.94 2.22 -22.02
C ASN A 153 7.01 1.55 -22.89
N TYR A 154 6.60 0.55 -23.67
CA TYR A 154 7.49 -0.23 -24.53
C TYR A 154 8.27 0.62 -25.53
N LYS A 155 7.61 1.61 -26.18
CA LYS A 155 8.26 2.48 -27.18
C LYS A 155 9.33 3.34 -26.52
N GLN A 156 9.03 3.94 -25.38
CA GLN A 156 9.96 4.77 -24.62
C GLN A 156 11.16 3.95 -24.12
N VAL A 157 10.95 2.76 -23.59
CA VAL A 157 12.07 1.89 -23.16
C VAL A 157 12.92 1.47 -24.37
N LYS A 158 12.31 1.19 -25.51
CA LYS A 158 13.03 0.83 -26.73
C LYS A 158 13.97 1.95 -27.17
N VAL A 159 13.47 3.18 -27.26
CA VAL A 159 14.32 4.31 -27.69
C VAL A 159 15.40 4.67 -26.66
N ILE A 160 15.14 4.51 -25.36
CA ILE A 160 16.18 4.63 -24.33
C ILE A 160 17.33 3.64 -24.60
N VAL A 161 17.00 2.36 -24.80
CA VAL A 161 18.02 1.32 -25.05
C VAL A 161 18.74 1.54 -26.37
N ASP A 162 18.02 1.94 -27.42
CA ASP A 162 18.63 2.24 -28.72
C ASP A 162 19.52 3.50 -28.68
N LEU A 163 19.14 4.52 -27.93
CA LEU A 163 19.97 5.70 -27.69
C LEU A 163 21.26 5.33 -26.93
N ARG A 164 21.17 4.50 -25.91
CA ARG A 164 22.34 3.98 -25.19
C ARG A 164 23.30 3.20 -26.07
N ARG A 165 22.79 2.40 -27.02
CA ARG A 165 23.62 1.63 -27.97
C ARG A 165 24.35 2.53 -28.95
N ARG A 166 23.72 3.61 -29.41
CA ARG A 166 24.27 4.52 -30.42
C ARG A 166 25.25 5.53 -29.84
N LYS A 167 24.94 6.06 -28.68
CA LYS A 167 25.64 7.23 -28.12
C LYS A 167 26.44 6.89 -26.83
N GLY A 168 26.12 5.80 -26.17
CA GLY A 168 26.60 5.51 -24.81
C GLY A 168 25.64 6.03 -23.74
N ASN A 169 26.18 6.47 -22.63
CA ASN A 169 25.35 6.93 -21.51
C ASN A 169 24.53 8.17 -21.86
N ILE A 170 23.30 8.18 -21.43
CA ILE A 170 22.40 9.33 -21.46
C ILE A 170 22.80 10.23 -20.29
N SER A 171 23.01 11.51 -20.54
CA SER A 171 23.55 12.44 -19.55
C SER A 171 22.48 13.21 -18.77
N SER A 172 21.30 13.40 -19.35
CA SER A 172 20.21 14.15 -18.72
C SER A 172 18.84 13.79 -19.30
N ILE A 173 17.79 14.18 -18.60
CA ILE A 173 16.41 14.01 -19.06
C ILE A 173 16.11 14.82 -20.34
N ASN A 174 16.85 15.91 -20.57
CA ASN A 174 16.67 16.73 -21.77
C ASN A 174 16.94 15.95 -23.05
N GLU A 175 17.81 14.95 -23.01
CA GLU A 175 18.04 14.09 -24.18
C GLU A 175 16.84 13.21 -24.51
N LEU A 176 16.07 12.80 -23.50
CA LEU A 176 14.82 12.08 -23.69
C LEU A 176 13.71 13.00 -24.18
N ALA A 177 13.71 14.26 -23.71
CA ALA A 177 12.75 15.28 -24.15
C ALA A 177 12.86 15.65 -25.64
N LEU A 178 13.98 15.31 -26.30
CA LEU A 178 14.18 15.51 -27.74
C LEU A 178 13.64 14.36 -28.59
N LEU A 179 13.15 13.29 -27.97
CA LEU A 179 12.65 12.12 -28.68
C LEU A 179 11.12 12.18 -28.79
N ASP A 180 10.61 11.86 -29.99
CA ASP A 180 9.17 11.94 -30.30
C ASP A 180 8.28 11.03 -29.41
N GLU A 181 8.89 10.01 -28.78
CA GLU A 181 8.19 9.08 -27.90
C GLU A 181 7.91 9.63 -26.50
N PHE A 182 8.43 10.80 -26.17
CA PHE A 182 8.24 11.44 -24.86
C PHE A 182 7.49 12.76 -25.00
N THR A 183 6.34 12.83 -24.35
CA THR A 183 5.61 14.10 -24.19
C THR A 183 6.22 14.95 -23.07
N ALA A 184 5.89 16.24 -23.03
CA ALA A 184 6.30 17.11 -21.92
C ALA A 184 5.79 16.58 -20.57
N GLU A 185 4.57 16.02 -20.53
CA GLU A 185 3.99 15.42 -19.34
C GLU A 185 4.77 14.17 -18.90
N ASP A 186 5.16 13.30 -19.85
CA ASP A 186 6.00 12.13 -19.52
C ASP A 186 7.33 12.55 -18.89
N ILE A 187 7.96 13.60 -19.43
CA ILE A 187 9.22 14.14 -18.91
C ILE A 187 9.05 14.69 -17.50
N GLU A 188 8.00 15.46 -17.25
CA GLU A 188 7.71 16.02 -15.93
C GLU A 188 7.49 14.90 -14.89
N ARG A 189 6.70 13.89 -15.22
CA ARG A 189 6.40 12.74 -14.35
C ARG A 189 7.61 11.86 -14.09
N LEU A 190 8.48 11.68 -15.09
CA LEU A 190 9.68 10.84 -15.01
C LEU A 190 10.86 11.53 -14.30
N ASN A 191 10.96 12.85 -14.41
CA ASN A 191 12.11 13.62 -13.92
C ASN A 191 12.55 13.30 -12.48
N PRO A 192 11.65 13.20 -11.50
CA PRO A 192 12.06 12.85 -10.13
C PRO A 192 12.61 11.42 -10.01
N TYR A 193 12.20 10.52 -10.90
CA TYR A 193 12.53 9.10 -10.81
C TYR A 193 13.79 8.70 -11.58
N LEU A 194 14.28 9.51 -12.51
CA LEU A 194 15.43 9.14 -13.31
C LEU A 194 16.76 9.56 -12.67
N GLN A 195 17.74 8.67 -12.79
CA GLN A 195 19.15 8.90 -12.47
C GLN A 195 20.00 8.55 -13.69
N PHE A 196 20.83 9.47 -14.11
CA PHE A 196 21.72 9.35 -15.24
C PHE A 196 23.14 9.01 -14.85
#